data_7ddab2c74d3cfdf0b02e8b0918491aec
#
_entry.id   7ddab2c74d3cfdf0b02e8b0918491aec
#
_cell.length_a   1.000
_cell.length_b   1.000
_cell.length_c   1.000
_cell.angle_alpha   90.00
_cell.angle_beta   90.00
_cell.angle_gamma   90.00
#
_symmetry.space_group_name_H-M   'P 1'
#
loop_
_entity.id
_entity.type
_entity.pdbx_description
1 polymer ?
#
loop_
_entity_poly.entity_id
_entity_poly.type
_entity_poly.pdbx_seq_one_letter_code
_entity_poly.pdbx_strand_id
1 'polypeptide(L)'
;MTQLTDLGVAAIRDGVAKGDFTAVEVAEAFNANVAAAQDALNAFIVTTPDMAIEAAKATDARRAAGQPLGKMGGVPIGMKDLFATRGVQTTAASHMLEGFKPEYESTVSQKLWDAGAGMLGKLNLDQFAMGSSNETSYFGNVISPWRRNDGGNAAIAPGGSSGGSSAAVSARLAPAATGTDTGGSIRQPAAFTGISGIKPTYGRCSRWGIVAFASSLDQAGPMARDVRDCAIMLEAMAGFDPKDSTSLNLPVPEWEANLSGDLKGKKVGIPREYRMDGMDADVAASWDQGIAWLKDAGAEIVEVSLPHTKYALPAYYIIAPAEASSNLARYDGVRYGLRDLPDGAGLQDMYAATRAAGFGAEVKRRILIGTYVLSAGFYDAYYTQAQKVRTLISHDFKNAFTQCDVILAPTAPTAAFGLGEKTADPLSMYLNDVFAVPASLAGLPAMSVPAGLNREGLPLGLQIVGKPFDEQGVLNAGLAIESRAQFSAKPNKWW
;
A
#
# COMPACT_ATOMS: atom_id res chain seq x y z
N MET A 1 2.91 4.13 -31.78
CA MET A 1 1.62 4.19 -31.06
C MET A 1 1.91 3.84 -29.60
N THR A 2 1.41 4.60 -28.66
CA THR A 2 1.49 4.28 -27.24
C THR A 2 0.72 2.99 -26.99
N GLN A 3 1.31 2.03 -26.27
CA GLN A 3 0.59 0.80 -25.93
C GLN A 3 -0.49 1.12 -24.88
N LEU A 4 -1.68 0.50 -24.99
CA LEU A 4 -2.77 0.73 -24.02
C LEU A 4 -2.35 0.46 -22.57
N THR A 5 -1.44 -0.49 -22.36
CA THR A 5 -0.90 -0.82 -21.06
C THR A 5 0.09 0.22 -20.49
N ASP A 6 0.58 1.15 -21.31
CA ASP A 6 1.35 2.30 -20.86
C ASP A 6 0.47 3.48 -20.37
N LEU A 7 -0.85 3.40 -20.57
CA LEU A 7 -1.79 4.42 -20.11
C LEU A 7 -2.07 4.29 -18.61
N GLY A 8 -2.17 5.42 -17.90
CA GLY A 8 -2.62 5.52 -16.51
C GLY A 8 -4.15 5.61 -16.38
N VAL A 9 -4.63 5.73 -15.15
CA VAL A 9 -6.07 5.78 -14.83
C VAL A 9 -6.76 6.93 -15.57
N ALA A 10 -6.22 8.15 -15.46
CA ALA A 10 -6.78 9.33 -16.10
C ALA A 10 -6.83 9.18 -17.63
N ALA A 11 -5.73 8.73 -18.24
CA ALA A 11 -5.64 8.58 -19.69
C ALA A 11 -6.59 7.48 -20.22
N ILE A 12 -6.77 6.39 -19.50
CA ILE A 12 -7.73 5.34 -19.84
C ILE A 12 -9.16 5.87 -19.74
N ARG A 13 -9.54 6.45 -18.59
CA ARG A 13 -10.87 7.00 -18.36
C ARG A 13 -11.24 8.02 -19.44
N ASP A 14 -10.36 8.97 -19.68
CA ASP A 14 -10.59 10.09 -20.59
C ASP A 14 -10.63 9.60 -22.06
N GLY A 15 -9.77 8.65 -22.45
CA GLY A 15 -9.75 8.05 -23.79
C GLY A 15 -10.99 7.19 -24.07
N VAL A 16 -11.42 6.38 -23.10
CA VAL A 16 -12.69 5.62 -23.20
C VAL A 16 -13.86 6.58 -23.33
N ALA A 17 -13.92 7.65 -22.53
CA ALA A 17 -15.00 8.63 -22.59
C ALA A 17 -15.08 9.33 -23.95
N LYS A 18 -13.94 9.67 -24.56
CA LYS A 18 -13.84 10.28 -25.90
C LYS A 18 -14.12 9.29 -27.04
N GLY A 19 -13.94 7.99 -26.80
CA GLY A 19 -14.04 6.95 -27.82
C GLY A 19 -12.76 6.76 -28.64
N ASP A 20 -11.62 7.17 -28.11
CA ASP A 20 -10.30 6.94 -28.73
C ASP A 20 -9.99 5.44 -28.82
N PHE A 21 -10.49 4.68 -27.86
CA PHE A 21 -10.48 3.22 -27.78
C PHE A 21 -11.63 2.75 -26.86
N THR A 22 -11.94 1.46 -26.90
CA THR A 22 -12.97 0.86 -26.05
C THR A 22 -12.40 0.40 -24.71
N ALA A 23 -13.26 0.32 -23.69
CA ALA A 23 -12.87 -0.27 -22.41
C ALA A 23 -12.50 -1.75 -22.55
N VAL A 24 -13.14 -2.48 -23.49
CA VAL A 24 -12.83 -3.89 -23.79
C VAL A 24 -11.41 -4.02 -24.33
N GLU A 25 -10.98 -3.19 -25.30
CA GLU A 25 -9.59 -3.20 -25.81
C GLU A 25 -8.57 -2.97 -24.69
N VAL A 26 -8.87 -2.08 -23.75
CA VAL A 26 -8.01 -1.82 -22.58
C VAL A 26 -7.94 -3.07 -21.68
N ALA A 27 -9.09 -3.66 -21.32
CA ALA A 27 -9.14 -4.84 -20.45
C ALA A 27 -8.43 -6.06 -21.09
N GLU A 28 -8.60 -6.29 -22.38
CA GLU A 28 -7.90 -7.35 -23.12
C GLU A 28 -6.39 -7.15 -23.12
N ALA A 29 -5.90 -5.91 -23.35
CA ALA A 29 -4.48 -5.60 -23.32
C ALA A 29 -3.84 -5.86 -21.96
N PHE A 30 -4.49 -5.45 -20.87
CA PHE A 30 -4.00 -5.73 -19.51
C PHE A 30 -4.09 -7.21 -19.15
N ASN A 31 -5.17 -7.91 -19.49
CA ASN A 31 -5.30 -9.36 -19.28
C ASN A 31 -4.18 -10.13 -19.99
N ALA A 32 -3.84 -9.76 -21.22
CA ALA A 32 -2.73 -10.36 -21.96
C ALA A 32 -1.38 -10.14 -21.25
N ASN A 33 -1.12 -8.94 -20.74
CA ASN A 33 0.10 -8.66 -19.97
C ASN A 33 0.14 -9.45 -18.65
N VAL A 34 -0.99 -9.56 -17.94
CA VAL A 34 -1.09 -10.37 -16.72
C VAL A 34 -0.75 -11.82 -17.01
N ALA A 35 -1.38 -12.41 -18.03
CA ALA A 35 -1.13 -13.79 -18.42
C ALA A 35 0.34 -14.04 -18.78
N ALA A 36 0.99 -13.11 -19.48
CA ALA A 36 2.38 -13.24 -19.91
C ALA A 36 3.39 -13.15 -18.74
N ALA A 37 3.08 -12.39 -17.67
CA ALA A 37 4.02 -12.09 -16.61
C ALA A 37 3.79 -12.89 -15.32
N GLN A 38 2.65 -13.60 -15.19
CA GLN A 38 2.24 -14.21 -13.93
C GLN A 38 3.28 -15.18 -13.37
N ASP A 39 3.79 -16.09 -14.19
CA ASP A 39 4.78 -17.11 -13.75
C ASP A 39 6.11 -16.46 -13.35
N ALA A 40 6.46 -15.35 -13.96
CA ALA A 40 7.73 -14.67 -13.68
C ALA A 40 7.67 -13.77 -12.44
N LEU A 41 6.54 -13.09 -12.20
CA LEU A 41 6.41 -12.10 -11.13
C LEU A 41 5.61 -12.59 -9.93
N ASN A 42 4.71 -13.57 -10.11
CA ASN A 42 3.77 -14.06 -9.09
C ASN A 42 3.00 -12.93 -8.38
N ALA A 43 2.62 -11.90 -9.15
CA ALA A 43 1.98 -10.71 -8.62
C ALA A 43 0.51 -10.94 -8.24
N PHE A 44 -0.16 -11.93 -8.86
CA PHE A 44 -1.56 -12.27 -8.60
C PHE A 44 -1.68 -13.65 -7.93
N ILE A 45 -2.60 -13.79 -6.97
CA ILE A 45 -3.02 -15.09 -6.41
C ILE A 45 -4.14 -15.68 -7.26
N VAL A 46 -5.06 -14.81 -7.72
CA VAL A 46 -6.18 -15.18 -8.59
C VAL A 46 -6.31 -14.14 -9.68
N THR A 47 -6.41 -14.55 -10.93
CA THR A 47 -6.74 -13.69 -12.06
C THR A 47 -8.22 -13.79 -12.41
N THR A 48 -8.84 -12.69 -12.83
CA THR A 48 -10.28 -12.62 -13.13
C THR A 48 -10.54 -11.93 -14.49
N PRO A 49 -9.97 -12.48 -15.59
CA PRO A 49 -10.04 -11.84 -16.91
C PRO A 49 -11.49 -11.59 -17.37
N ASP A 50 -12.41 -12.54 -17.12
CA ASP A 50 -13.81 -12.41 -17.53
C ASP A 50 -14.51 -11.25 -16.78
N MET A 51 -14.24 -11.05 -15.48
CA MET A 51 -14.81 -9.95 -14.73
C MET A 51 -14.33 -8.59 -15.25
N ALA A 52 -13.06 -8.48 -15.62
CA ALA A 52 -12.53 -7.27 -16.25
C ALA A 52 -13.22 -6.97 -17.58
N ILE A 53 -13.41 -7.98 -18.43
CA ILE A 53 -14.09 -7.84 -19.72
C ILE A 53 -15.58 -7.51 -19.56
N GLU A 54 -16.28 -8.13 -18.62
CA GLU A 54 -17.70 -7.83 -18.38
C GLU A 54 -17.91 -6.39 -17.89
N ALA A 55 -17.08 -5.92 -16.95
CA ALA A 55 -17.11 -4.52 -16.50
C ALA A 55 -16.79 -3.54 -17.65
N ALA A 56 -15.85 -3.90 -18.51
CA ALA A 56 -15.50 -3.11 -19.69
C ALA A 56 -16.65 -3.03 -20.70
N LYS A 57 -17.31 -4.16 -21.02
CA LYS A 57 -18.51 -4.20 -21.88
C LYS A 57 -19.64 -3.32 -21.32
N ALA A 58 -19.87 -3.38 -20.01
CA ALA A 58 -20.87 -2.54 -19.36
C ALA A 58 -20.53 -1.04 -19.48
N THR A 59 -19.25 -0.68 -19.38
CA THR A 59 -18.77 0.69 -19.57
C THR A 59 -18.95 1.15 -21.01
N ASP A 60 -18.59 0.33 -22.01
CA ASP A 60 -18.76 0.67 -23.43
C ASP A 60 -20.24 0.79 -23.80
N ALA A 61 -21.11 -0.04 -23.25
CA ALA A 61 -22.56 0.07 -23.44
C ALA A 61 -23.12 1.37 -22.85
N ARG A 62 -22.69 1.78 -21.66
CA ARG A 62 -23.05 3.08 -21.05
C ARG A 62 -22.62 4.25 -21.92
N ARG A 63 -21.37 4.22 -22.41
CA ARG A 63 -20.85 5.24 -23.31
C ARG A 63 -21.70 5.33 -24.58
N ALA A 64 -21.99 4.19 -25.24
CA ALA A 64 -22.81 4.17 -26.45
C ALA A 64 -24.22 4.72 -26.23
N ALA A 65 -24.76 4.53 -25.03
CA ALA A 65 -26.07 5.08 -24.62
C ALA A 65 -26.00 6.55 -24.17
N GLY A 66 -24.84 7.22 -24.24
CA GLY A 66 -24.65 8.60 -23.79
C GLY A 66 -24.81 8.78 -22.27
N GLN A 67 -24.69 7.71 -21.49
CA GLN A 67 -24.79 7.75 -20.03
C GLN A 67 -23.47 8.18 -19.41
N PRO A 68 -23.47 8.86 -18.24
CA PRO A 68 -22.26 9.22 -17.54
C PRO A 68 -21.44 7.98 -17.16
N LEU A 69 -20.13 8.04 -17.39
CA LEU A 69 -19.17 7.07 -16.89
C LEU A 69 -18.72 7.50 -15.49
N GLY A 70 -18.48 6.54 -14.60
CA GLY A 70 -17.93 6.83 -13.28
C GLY A 70 -16.49 7.34 -13.33
N LYS A 71 -15.96 7.83 -12.19
CA LYS A 71 -14.58 8.35 -12.06
C LYS A 71 -13.50 7.32 -12.46
N MET A 72 -13.82 6.03 -12.41
CA MET A 72 -12.96 4.90 -12.81
C MET A 72 -13.49 4.18 -14.06
N GLY A 73 -14.35 4.83 -14.83
CA GLY A 73 -15.03 4.21 -15.98
C GLY A 73 -14.07 3.61 -17.02
N GLY A 74 -14.13 2.28 -17.21
CA GLY A 74 -13.28 1.54 -18.14
C GLY A 74 -11.86 1.25 -17.65
N VAL A 75 -11.53 1.58 -16.41
CA VAL A 75 -10.21 1.34 -15.81
C VAL A 75 -10.17 -0.03 -15.15
N PRO A 76 -9.36 -1.00 -15.66
CA PRO A 76 -9.17 -2.27 -14.99
C PRO A 76 -8.11 -2.15 -13.88
N ILE A 77 -8.39 -2.66 -12.68
CA ILE A 77 -7.48 -2.54 -11.52
C ILE A 77 -7.14 -3.89 -10.90
N GLY A 78 -6.01 -3.92 -10.19
CA GLY A 78 -5.68 -5.03 -9.29
C GLY A 78 -6.22 -4.79 -7.88
N MET A 79 -6.77 -5.84 -7.26
CA MET A 79 -7.31 -5.80 -5.90
C MET A 79 -6.41 -6.57 -4.94
N LYS A 80 -5.78 -5.93 -3.96
CA LYS A 80 -4.97 -6.65 -2.94
C LYS A 80 -5.81 -7.72 -2.25
N ASP A 81 -5.25 -8.93 -2.09
CA ASP A 81 -6.03 -10.13 -1.71
C ASP A 81 -6.46 -10.18 -0.24
N LEU A 82 -6.58 -9.06 0.42
CA LEU A 82 -7.23 -8.95 1.72
C LEU A 82 -8.54 -8.13 1.69
N PHE A 83 -8.91 -7.57 0.53
CA PHE A 83 -10.22 -6.96 0.34
C PHE A 83 -11.24 -8.05 -0.03
N ALA A 84 -12.27 -8.25 0.80
CA ALA A 84 -13.36 -9.16 0.50
C ALA A 84 -14.01 -8.76 -0.84
N THR A 85 -14.03 -9.70 -1.77
CA THR A 85 -14.61 -9.53 -3.10
C THR A 85 -15.61 -10.66 -3.32
N ARG A 86 -16.86 -10.32 -3.53
CA ARG A 86 -17.96 -11.30 -3.59
C ARG A 86 -17.71 -12.38 -4.65
N GLY A 87 -17.77 -13.63 -4.23
CA GLY A 87 -17.62 -14.80 -5.10
C GLY A 87 -16.21 -15.09 -5.57
N VAL A 88 -15.23 -14.22 -5.24
CA VAL A 88 -13.81 -14.39 -5.63
C VAL A 88 -12.99 -14.77 -4.41
N GLN A 89 -12.12 -15.77 -4.55
CA GLN A 89 -11.25 -16.21 -3.48
C GLN A 89 -10.50 -15.02 -2.86
N THR A 90 -10.53 -14.92 -1.53
CA THR A 90 -9.86 -13.88 -0.74
C THR A 90 -9.15 -14.52 0.42
N THR A 91 -7.81 -14.55 0.37
CA THR A 91 -7.00 -15.40 1.25
C THR A 91 -6.11 -14.63 2.22
N ALA A 92 -5.92 -13.33 2.05
CA ALA A 92 -4.88 -12.57 2.74
C ALA A 92 -3.49 -13.23 2.60
N ALA A 93 -3.23 -13.86 1.45
CA ALA A 93 -2.02 -14.64 1.13
C ALA A 93 -1.73 -15.75 2.14
N SER A 94 -2.76 -16.37 2.73
CA SER A 94 -2.65 -17.37 3.79
C SER A 94 -3.36 -18.67 3.42
N HIS A 95 -2.75 -19.79 3.75
CA HIS A 95 -3.41 -21.12 3.76
C HIS A 95 -4.66 -21.12 4.65
N MET A 96 -4.67 -20.29 5.70
CA MET A 96 -5.82 -20.16 6.62
C MET A 96 -7.13 -19.83 5.90
N LEU A 97 -7.09 -19.07 4.80
CA LEU A 97 -8.25 -18.65 4.02
C LEU A 97 -8.22 -19.17 2.57
N GLU A 98 -7.37 -20.14 2.24
CA GLU A 98 -7.38 -20.77 0.92
C GLU A 98 -8.77 -21.34 0.62
N GLY A 99 -9.29 -21.06 -0.58
CA GLY A 99 -10.63 -21.46 -1.00
C GLY A 99 -11.78 -20.61 -0.46
N PHE A 100 -11.52 -19.67 0.47
CA PHE A 100 -12.58 -18.81 1.02
C PHE A 100 -13.07 -17.79 -0.01
N LYS A 101 -14.38 -17.81 -0.32
CA LYS A 101 -15.05 -16.87 -1.21
C LYS A 101 -16.08 -16.08 -0.43
N PRO A 102 -15.85 -14.78 -0.18
CA PRO A 102 -16.83 -13.94 0.52
C PRO A 102 -18.16 -13.86 -0.21
N GLU A 103 -19.26 -13.80 0.53
CA GLU A 103 -20.60 -13.53 -0.01
C GLU A 103 -20.93 -12.02 -0.06
N TYR A 104 -19.98 -11.18 0.30
CA TYR A 104 -20.10 -9.72 0.38
C TYR A 104 -18.87 -9.01 -0.19
N GLU A 105 -19.06 -7.75 -0.56
CA GLU A 105 -17.97 -6.85 -0.95
C GLU A 105 -17.41 -6.12 0.27
N SER A 106 -16.11 -5.82 0.24
CA SER A 106 -15.58 -4.75 1.07
C SER A 106 -16.16 -3.42 0.62
N THR A 107 -16.30 -2.45 1.54
CA THR A 107 -16.81 -1.13 1.16
C THR A 107 -15.93 -0.47 0.11
N VAL A 108 -14.62 -0.66 0.20
CA VAL A 108 -13.67 -0.10 -0.80
C VAL A 108 -13.86 -0.73 -2.17
N SER A 109 -13.98 -2.06 -2.27
CA SER A 109 -14.21 -2.71 -3.56
C SER A 109 -15.56 -2.30 -4.15
N GLN A 110 -16.63 -2.28 -3.36
CA GLN A 110 -17.95 -1.84 -3.82
C GLN A 110 -17.90 -0.42 -4.40
N LYS A 111 -17.26 0.52 -3.71
CA LYS A 111 -17.12 1.90 -4.17
C LYS A 111 -16.34 2.00 -5.50
N LEU A 112 -15.31 1.19 -5.68
CA LEU A 112 -14.54 1.14 -6.91
C LEU A 112 -15.37 0.58 -8.08
N TRP A 113 -16.19 -0.46 -7.83
CA TRP A 113 -17.12 -0.99 -8.83
C TRP A 113 -18.21 0.02 -9.19
N ASP A 114 -18.78 0.70 -8.20
CA ASP A 114 -19.77 1.78 -8.41
C ASP A 114 -19.18 2.96 -9.19
N ALA A 115 -17.87 3.21 -9.06
CA ALA A 115 -17.14 4.20 -9.84
C ALA A 115 -16.79 3.73 -11.26
N GLY A 116 -17.07 2.47 -11.62
CA GLY A 116 -16.89 1.93 -12.97
C GLY A 116 -15.56 1.20 -13.20
N ALA A 117 -14.81 0.84 -12.17
CA ALA A 117 -13.61 0.02 -12.30
C ALA A 117 -13.95 -1.44 -12.62
N GLY A 118 -13.05 -2.12 -13.35
CA GLY A 118 -13.06 -3.57 -13.53
C GLY A 118 -11.96 -4.26 -12.74
N MET A 119 -12.11 -5.55 -12.40
CA MET A 119 -11.11 -6.29 -11.63
C MET A 119 -10.29 -7.24 -12.51
N LEU A 120 -8.96 -7.05 -12.54
CA LEU A 120 -8.01 -7.95 -13.22
C LEU A 120 -7.70 -9.20 -12.38
N GLY A 121 -7.81 -9.09 -11.06
CA GLY A 121 -7.54 -10.19 -10.14
C GLY A 121 -7.18 -9.74 -8.74
N LYS A 122 -6.87 -10.74 -7.90
CA LYS A 122 -6.48 -10.60 -6.49
C LYS A 122 -4.96 -10.64 -6.39
N LEU A 123 -4.38 -9.56 -5.90
CA LEU A 123 -2.93 -9.33 -5.85
C LEU A 123 -2.31 -9.94 -4.60
N ASN A 124 -1.16 -10.57 -4.79
CA ASN A 124 -0.36 -11.20 -3.75
C ASN A 124 0.17 -10.16 -2.73
N LEU A 125 0.46 -10.61 -1.53
CA LEU A 125 0.91 -9.76 -0.42
C LEU A 125 1.68 -10.59 0.61
N ASP A 126 2.33 -9.95 1.57
CA ASP A 126 2.78 -10.64 2.77
C ASP A 126 1.59 -11.18 3.56
N GLN A 127 1.70 -12.39 4.10
CA GLN A 127 0.62 -13.08 4.80
C GLN A 127 -0.02 -12.19 5.89
N PHE A 128 -1.34 -11.97 5.83
CA PHE A 128 -2.12 -11.08 6.71
C PHE A 128 -1.55 -9.64 6.79
N ALA A 129 -0.93 -9.17 5.71
CA ALA A 129 -0.25 -7.86 5.64
C ALA A 129 0.93 -7.72 6.64
N MET A 130 1.52 -8.83 7.09
CA MET A 130 2.62 -8.88 8.06
C MET A 130 3.96 -9.15 7.36
N GLY A 131 4.58 -8.10 6.85
CA GLY A 131 5.88 -8.15 6.19
C GLY A 131 6.18 -6.85 5.44
N SER A 132 7.42 -6.76 4.94
CA SER A 132 7.94 -5.58 4.24
C SER A 132 8.69 -5.96 2.95
N SER A 133 8.52 -7.20 2.45
CA SER A 133 9.23 -7.70 1.26
C SER A 133 8.39 -8.56 0.32
N ASN A 134 7.22 -9.02 0.77
CA ASN A 134 6.35 -10.00 0.12
C ASN A 134 7.01 -11.39 -0.04
N GLU A 135 7.77 -11.80 0.98
CA GLU A 135 8.40 -13.12 1.06
C GLU A 135 7.67 -14.07 2.02
N THR A 136 6.56 -13.62 2.65
CA THR A 136 5.82 -14.41 3.65
C THR A 136 4.52 -15.00 3.11
N SER A 137 4.21 -14.82 1.83
CA SER A 137 3.00 -15.36 1.20
C SER A 137 3.02 -16.88 1.15
N TYR A 138 1.90 -17.50 1.48
CA TYR A 138 1.68 -18.94 1.26
C TYR A 138 1.72 -19.33 -0.21
N PHE A 139 1.36 -18.40 -1.11
CA PHE A 139 1.36 -18.59 -2.56
C PHE A 139 2.72 -18.28 -3.23
N GLY A 140 3.79 -18.18 -2.44
CA GLY A 140 5.14 -17.88 -2.92
C GLY A 140 5.45 -16.38 -3.00
N ASN A 141 6.73 -16.09 -3.20
CA ASN A 141 7.27 -14.74 -3.23
C ASN A 141 6.80 -13.96 -4.45
N VAL A 142 6.57 -12.66 -4.28
CA VAL A 142 6.44 -11.75 -5.42
C VAL A 142 7.83 -11.27 -5.83
N ILE A 143 8.05 -11.22 -7.13
CA ILE A 143 9.31 -10.74 -7.70
C ILE A 143 9.10 -9.33 -8.25
N SER A 144 9.98 -8.39 -7.86
CA SER A 144 9.99 -7.05 -8.45
C SER A 144 10.26 -7.12 -9.96
N PRO A 145 9.61 -6.29 -10.79
CA PRO A 145 9.96 -6.20 -12.20
C PRO A 145 11.32 -5.52 -12.44
N TRP A 146 11.89 -4.86 -11.42
CA TRP A 146 13.20 -4.22 -11.50
C TRP A 146 14.35 -5.21 -11.33
N ARG A 147 15.49 -4.88 -11.93
CA ARG A 147 16.76 -5.60 -11.82
C ARG A 147 17.89 -4.61 -11.57
N ARG A 148 18.92 -5.06 -10.84
CA ARG A 148 20.17 -4.29 -10.72
C ARG A 148 20.85 -4.21 -12.08
N ASN A 149 21.58 -3.11 -12.30
CA ASN A 149 22.35 -2.87 -13.54
C ASN A 149 23.76 -3.51 -13.51
N ASP A 150 23.99 -4.45 -12.59
CA ASP A 150 25.23 -5.20 -12.42
C ASP A 150 25.39 -6.38 -13.41
N GLY A 151 24.41 -6.57 -14.29
CA GLY A 151 24.34 -7.69 -15.23
C GLY A 151 23.90 -9.02 -14.61
N GLY A 152 23.61 -9.05 -13.32
CA GLY A 152 23.06 -10.21 -12.61
C GLY A 152 21.55 -10.37 -12.82
N ASN A 153 21.06 -11.60 -12.61
CA ASN A 153 19.63 -11.94 -12.65
C ASN A 153 19.01 -12.13 -11.26
N ALA A 154 19.65 -11.62 -10.20
CA ALA A 154 19.13 -11.78 -8.85
C ALA A 154 17.74 -11.16 -8.73
N ALA A 155 16.79 -11.95 -8.23
CA ALA A 155 15.44 -11.49 -8.00
C ALA A 155 15.41 -10.46 -6.86
N ILE A 156 14.70 -9.37 -7.07
CA ILE A 156 14.59 -8.24 -6.15
C ILE A 156 13.22 -8.28 -5.47
N ALA A 157 13.17 -7.96 -4.17
CA ALA A 157 11.94 -7.83 -3.41
C ALA A 157 11.17 -6.58 -3.87
N PRO A 158 9.85 -6.67 -4.12
CA PRO A 158 9.04 -5.50 -4.50
C PRO A 158 8.71 -4.59 -3.32
N GLY A 159 9.11 -4.97 -2.11
CA GLY A 159 8.62 -4.41 -0.87
C GLY A 159 7.31 -5.06 -0.44
N GLY A 160 6.77 -4.63 0.68
CA GLY A 160 5.57 -5.20 1.28
C GLY A 160 4.91 -4.28 2.32
N SER A 161 3.74 -4.68 2.75
CA SER A 161 3.02 -5.92 2.42
C SER A 161 2.28 -5.89 1.09
N SER A 162 2.10 -4.75 0.40
CA SER A 162 1.41 -4.65 -0.89
C SER A 162 2.34 -4.89 -2.08
N GLY A 163 3.18 -5.94 -2.00
CA GLY A 163 4.23 -6.21 -3.01
C GLY A 163 3.65 -6.62 -4.36
N GLY A 164 2.60 -7.45 -4.39
CA GLY A 164 1.90 -7.78 -5.64
C GLY A 164 1.27 -6.56 -6.29
N SER A 165 0.70 -5.64 -5.48
CA SER A 165 0.11 -4.39 -5.98
C SER A 165 1.18 -3.51 -6.63
N SER A 166 2.30 -3.31 -5.94
CA SER A 166 3.38 -2.47 -6.45
C SER A 166 4.05 -3.07 -7.69
N ALA A 167 4.33 -4.36 -7.67
CA ALA A 167 4.91 -5.07 -8.81
C ALA A 167 4.00 -5.03 -10.04
N ALA A 168 2.68 -5.27 -9.87
CA ALA A 168 1.72 -5.25 -10.97
C ALA A 168 1.63 -3.87 -11.63
N VAL A 169 1.55 -2.79 -10.85
CA VAL A 169 1.49 -1.42 -11.39
C VAL A 169 2.81 -1.04 -12.08
N SER A 170 3.95 -1.33 -11.46
CA SER A 170 5.27 -1.06 -12.02
C SER A 170 5.51 -1.81 -13.34
N ALA A 171 5.09 -3.07 -13.40
CA ALA A 171 5.24 -3.94 -14.58
C ALA A 171 4.21 -3.69 -15.70
N ARG A 172 3.29 -2.73 -15.56
CA ARG A 172 2.19 -2.47 -16.51
C ARG A 172 1.20 -3.64 -16.62
N LEU A 173 0.98 -4.38 -15.54
CA LEU A 173 -0.06 -5.40 -15.46
C LEU A 173 -1.40 -4.82 -14.98
N ALA A 174 -1.38 -3.66 -14.37
CA ALA A 174 -2.53 -2.87 -13.99
C ALA A 174 -2.16 -1.37 -14.05
N PRO A 175 -3.09 -0.47 -14.42
CA PRO A 175 -2.85 0.97 -14.35
C PRO A 175 -2.82 1.48 -12.90
N ALA A 176 -3.58 0.84 -12.01
CA ALA A 176 -3.61 1.10 -10.58
C ALA A 176 -4.00 -0.16 -9.80
N ALA A 177 -3.75 -0.15 -8.51
CA ALA A 177 -4.09 -1.23 -7.59
C ALA A 177 -4.47 -0.70 -6.21
N THR A 178 -5.26 -1.47 -5.46
CA THR A 178 -5.48 -1.20 -4.04
C THR A 178 -4.29 -1.68 -3.22
N GLY A 179 -3.96 -0.95 -2.16
CA GLY A 179 -3.04 -1.35 -1.12
C GLY A 179 -3.65 -1.16 0.26
N THR A 180 -2.97 -1.66 1.28
CA THR A 180 -3.21 -1.29 2.69
C THR A 180 -1.89 -0.93 3.34
N ASP A 181 -1.93 0.00 4.29
CA ASP A 181 -0.76 0.53 4.97
C ASP A 181 -1.03 0.58 6.48
N THR A 182 -0.33 -0.26 7.20
CA THR A 182 -0.36 -0.35 8.66
C THR A 182 0.87 0.30 9.26
N GLY A 183 2.03 0.11 8.63
CA GLY A 183 3.32 0.68 9.04
C GLY A 183 4.19 1.18 7.88
N GLY A 184 3.65 1.20 6.65
CA GLY A 184 4.39 1.57 5.44
C GLY A 184 3.99 0.76 4.20
N SER A 185 3.04 -0.19 4.35
CA SER A 185 2.77 -1.23 3.34
C SER A 185 2.11 -0.77 2.03
N ILE A 186 1.89 0.53 1.81
CA ILE A 186 1.63 1.17 0.51
C ILE A 186 2.89 1.92 0.07
N ARG A 187 3.42 2.77 0.95
CA ARG A 187 4.47 3.74 0.65
C ARG A 187 5.81 3.08 0.36
N GLN A 188 6.23 2.13 1.22
CA GLN A 188 7.52 1.44 1.08
C GLN A 188 7.57 0.61 -0.22
N PRO A 189 6.60 -0.28 -0.56
CA PRO A 189 6.64 -0.99 -1.84
C PRO A 189 6.46 -0.06 -3.04
N ALA A 190 5.77 1.09 -2.92
CA ALA A 190 5.72 2.09 -3.97
C ALA A 190 7.11 2.68 -4.24
N ALA A 191 7.88 3.02 -3.19
CA ALA A 191 9.26 3.50 -3.33
C ALA A 191 10.17 2.45 -3.99
N PHE A 192 10.06 1.18 -3.58
CA PHE A 192 10.90 0.09 -4.08
C PHE A 192 10.64 -0.27 -5.55
N THR A 193 9.46 0.06 -6.06
CA THR A 193 9.06 -0.30 -7.42
C THR A 193 8.88 0.90 -8.36
N GLY A 194 9.19 2.12 -7.88
CA GLY A 194 9.17 3.32 -8.71
C GLY A 194 7.76 3.74 -9.15
N ILE A 195 6.79 3.65 -8.25
CA ILE A 195 5.41 4.10 -8.43
C ILE A 195 4.98 5.05 -7.31
N SER A 196 3.84 5.68 -7.47
CA SER A 196 3.22 6.51 -6.44
C SER A 196 2.24 5.70 -5.60
N GLY A 197 2.18 5.98 -4.29
CA GLY A 197 1.20 5.35 -3.40
C GLY A 197 0.89 6.23 -2.21
N ILE A 198 -0.41 6.39 -1.91
CA ILE A 198 -0.87 7.22 -0.80
C ILE A 198 -1.64 6.40 0.24
N LYS A 199 -1.21 6.52 1.50
CA LYS A 199 -2.00 6.17 2.67
C LYS A 199 -2.75 7.42 3.10
N PRO A 200 -4.08 7.49 2.96
CA PRO A 200 -4.84 8.63 3.46
C PRO A 200 -4.85 8.67 4.99
N THR A 201 -5.46 9.69 5.54
CA THR A 201 -5.71 9.80 6.97
C THR A 201 -6.49 8.59 7.47
N TYR A 202 -6.14 8.06 8.64
CA TYR A 202 -6.87 6.96 9.28
C TYR A 202 -8.36 7.28 9.39
N GLY A 203 -9.21 6.35 8.92
CA GLY A 203 -10.67 6.52 8.87
C GLY A 203 -11.20 7.24 7.63
N ARG A 204 -10.34 7.65 6.66
CA ARG A 204 -10.79 8.24 5.39
C ARG A 204 -11.41 7.19 4.45
N CYS A 205 -10.86 5.98 4.41
CA CYS A 205 -11.42 4.82 3.74
C CYS A 205 -11.91 3.81 4.78
N SER A 206 -13.06 3.18 4.53
CA SER A 206 -13.61 2.15 5.41
C SER A 206 -12.70 0.92 5.46
N ARG A 207 -12.65 0.27 6.63
CA ARG A 207 -12.00 -1.02 6.86
C ARG A 207 -12.99 -2.20 6.74
N TRP A 208 -14.27 -1.94 6.54
CA TRP A 208 -15.27 -3.01 6.40
C TRP A 208 -14.93 -3.92 5.22
N GLY A 209 -14.83 -5.23 5.52
CA GLY A 209 -14.47 -6.24 4.52
C GLY A 209 -12.97 -6.29 4.20
N ILE A 210 -12.12 -5.62 4.96
CA ILE A 210 -10.65 -5.77 4.90
C ILE A 210 -10.23 -6.77 5.98
N VAL A 211 -9.45 -7.79 5.60
CA VAL A 211 -8.85 -8.72 6.56
C VAL A 211 -7.88 -7.95 7.45
N ALA A 212 -8.15 -7.92 8.76
CA ALA A 212 -7.45 -7.06 9.69
C ALA A 212 -6.06 -7.60 10.06
N PHE A 213 -5.08 -6.69 10.10
CA PHE A 213 -3.82 -6.89 10.81
C PHE A 213 -3.85 -6.16 12.15
N ALA A 214 -3.80 -4.83 12.17
CA ALA A 214 -3.80 -3.99 13.37
C ALA A 214 -4.89 -2.92 13.26
N SER A 215 -5.99 -3.12 13.97
CA SER A 215 -7.24 -2.37 13.80
C SER A 215 -7.09 -0.85 13.99
N SER A 216 -6.16 -0.39 14.84
CA SER A 216 -5.93 1.04 15.09
C SER A 216 -4.96 1.69 14.10
N LEU A 217 -4.44 0.93 13.11
CA LEU A 217 -3.42 1.37 12.18
C LEU A 217 -3.77 1.09 10.72
N ASP A 218 -4.50 0.00 10.44
CA ASP A 218 -4.81 -0.44 9.07
C ASP A 218 -5.58 0.64 8.30
N GLN A 219 -5.09 0.99 7.11
CA GLN A 219 -5.71 1.96 6.22
C GLN A 219 -5.58 1.53 4.77
N ALA A 220 -6.69 1.54 4.02
CA ALA A 220 -6.71 1.34 2.58
C ALA A 220 -6.25 2.59 1.84
N GLY A 221 -5.60 2.40 0.69
CA GLY A 221 -5.24 3.50 -0.21
C GLY A 221 -4.83 2.99 -1.59
N PRO A 222 -4.75 3.90 -2.59
CA PRO A 222 -4.38 3.58 -3.95
C PRO A 222 -2.87 3.52 -4.15
N MET A 223 -2.47 2.71 -5.13
CA MET A 223 -1.15 2.65 -5.72
C MET A 223 -1.29 2.79 -7.24
N ALA A 224 -0.61 3.75 -7.84
CA ALA A 224 -0.67 4.05 -9.25
C ALA A 224 0.69 4.61 -9.73
N ARG A 225 0.83 4.85 -11.05
CA ARG A 225 2.11 5.31 -11.57
C ARG A 225 2.40 6.78 -11.29
N ASP A 226 1.37 7.59 -11.12
CA ASP A 226 1.48 9.02 -10.88
C ASP A 226 0.50 9.52 -9.81
N VAL A 227 0.71 10.76 -9.39
CA VAL A 227 -0.06 11.41 -8.32
C VAL A 227 -1.50 11.66 -8.73
N ARG A 228 -1.76 12.01 -10.00
CA ARG A 228 -3.12 12.27 -10.51
C ARG A 228 -3.96 11.00 -10.45
N ASP A 229 -3.41 9.88 -10.89
CA ASP A 229 -4.06 8.58 -10.86
C ASP A 229 -4.38 8.14 -9.43
N CYS A 230 -3.45 8.39 -8.48
CA CYS A 230 -3.70 8.17 -7.06
C CYS A 230 -4.85 9.03 -6.54
N ALA A 231 -4.94 10.31 -6.94
CA ALA A 231 -6.02 11.21 -6.53
C ALA A 231 -7.38 10.70 -7.02
N ILE A 232 -7.50 10.34 -8.31
CA ILE A 232 -8.73 9.81 -8.91
C ILE A 232 -9.21 8.55 -8.16
N MET A 233 -8.29 7.60 -7.95
CA MET A 233 -8.66 6.33 -7.30
C MET A 233 -8.99 6.55 -5.82
N LEU A 234 -8.31 7.48 -5.12
CA LEU A 234 -8.62 7.81 -3.73
C LEU A 234 -10.01 8.44 -3.59
N GLU A 235 -10.42 9.31 -4.52
CA GLU A 235 -11.78 9.85 -4.55
C GLU A 235 -12.84 8.74 -4.66
N ALA A 236 -12.56 7.72 -5.46
CA ALA A 236 -13.46 6.58 -5.62
C ALA A 236 -13.50 5.68 -4.38
N MET A 237 -12.41 5.56 -3.62
CA MET A 237 -12.28 4.68 -2.45
C MET A 237 -12.82 5.31 -1.16
N ALA A 238 -12.67 6.62 -1.01
CA ALA A 238 -12.91 7.35 0.23
C ALA A 238 -14.40 7.55 0.55
N GLY A 239 -14.68 7.96 1.80
CA GLY A 239 -16.00 8.39 2.27
C GLY A 239 -16.55 7.52 3.40
N PHE A 240 -17.56 8.08 4.07
CA PHE A 240 -18.18 7.50 5.24
C PHE A 240 -18.80 6.12 5.00
N ASP A 241 -18.63 5.26 5.98
CA ASP A 241 -19.27 3.95 6.04
C ASP A 241 -19.77 3.67 7.47
N PRO A 242 -21.10 3.55 7.68
CA PRO A 242 -21.64 3.24 9.00
C PRO A 242 -21.29 1.84 9.53
N LYS A 243 -20.75 0.95 8.68
CA LYS A 243 -20.31 -0.39 9.08
C LYS A 243 -18.91 -0.39 9.73
N ASP A 244 -18.13 0.68 9.58
CA ASP A 244 -16.85 0.86 10.24
C ASP A 244 -16.91 2.00 11.24
N SER A 245 -16.85 1.68 12.53
CA SER A 245 -16.93 2.67 13.63
C SER A 245 -15.81 3.71 13.63
N THR A 246 -14.74 3.48 12.87
CA THR A 246 -13.63 4.43 12.72
C THR A 246 -13.73 5.29 11.47
N SER A 247 -14.67 4.97 10.56
CA SER A 247 -14.94 5.76 9.37
C SER A 247 -15.55 7.11 9.76
N LEU A 248 -14.96 8.19 9.27
CA LEU A 248 -15.39 9.54 9.63
C LEU A 248 -16.37 10.10 8.60
N ASN A 249 -17.47 10.68 9.09
CA ASN A 249 -18.47 11.31 8.25
C ASN A 249 -18.00 12.71 7.81
N LEU A 250 -17.05 12.73 6.88
CA LEU A 250 -16.50 13.91 6.27
C LEU A 250 -16.71 13.84 4.75
N PRO A 251 -16.94 14.98 4.08
CA PRO A 251 -17.03 15.02 2.62
C PRO A 251 -15.74 14.49 1.98
N VAL A 252 -15.89 13.88 0.82
CA VAL A 252 -14.74 13.51 -0.04
C VAL A 252 -14.45 14.72 -0.93
N PRO A 253 -13.28 15.35 -0.80
CA PRO A 253 -12.91 16.46 -1.68
C PRO A 253 -12.68 15.99 -3.12
N GLU A 254 -12.77 16.93 -4.06
CA GLU A 254 -12.39 16.72 -5.46
C GLU A 254 -10.87 16.91 -5.62
N TRP A 255 -10.10 15.92 -5.18
CA TRP A 255 -8.63 16.03 -5.15
C TRP A 255 -8.03 16.19 -6.52
N GLU A 256 -8.52 15.44 -7.53
CA GLU A 256 -8.04 15.54 -8.91
C GLU A 256 -8.19 16.95 -9.46
N ALA A 257 -9.38 17.53 -9.31
CA ALA A 257 -9.69 18.87 -9.84
C ALA A 257 -8.87 19.99 -9.18
N ASN A 258 -8.43 19.78 -7.94
CA ASN A 258 -7.65 20.73 -7.15
C ASN A 258 -6.15 20.44 -7.11
N LEU A 259 -5.65 19.53 -7.96
CA LEU A 259 -4.23 19.25 -8.05
C LEU A 259 -3.46 20.47 -8.55
N SER A 260 -2.42 20.84 -7.81
CA SER A 260 -1.50 21.91 -8.17
C SER A 260 -0.10 21.56 -7.71
N GLY A 261 0.88 21.68 -8.60
CA GLY A 261 2.31 21.57 -8.26
C GLY A 261 2.94 22.89 -7.80
N ASP A 262 2.15 23.95 -7.60
CA ASP A 262 2.58 25.24 -7.06
C ASP A 262 2.50 25.22 -5.53
N LEU A 263 3.64 25.44 -4.88
CA LEU A 263 3.76 25.47 -3.42
C LEU A 263 4.07 26.85 -2.87
N LYS A 264 3.83 27.92 -3.66
CA LYS A 264 4.05 29.28 -3.22
C LYS A 264 3.27 29.60 -1.94
N GLY A 265 4.00 30.08 -0.93
CA GLY A 265 3.44 30.39 0.39
C GLY A 265 3.22 29.17 1.30
N LYS A 266 3.61 27.97 0.85
CA LYS A 266 3.62 26.76 1.68
C LYS A 266 4.97 26.56 2.36
N LYS A 267 4.95 25.94 3.53
CA LYS A 267 6.15 25.56 4.29
C LYS A 267 6.31 24.06 4.31
N VAL A 268 7.51 23.59 3.98
CA VAL A 268 7.87 22.18 4.01
C VAL A 268 8.85 21.93 5.15
N GLY A 269 8.43 21.08 6.09
CA GLY A 269 9.24 20.67 7.25
C GLY A 269 10.25 19.58 6.88
N ILE A 270 11.49 19.73 7.32
CA ILE A 270 12.54 18.71 7.19
C ILE A 270 12.90 18.22 8.59
N PRO A 271 12.57 16.96 8.95
CA PRO A 271 12.86 16.43 10.27
C PRO A 271 14.38 16.20 10.45
N ARG A 272 15.00 16.89 11.40
CA ARG A 272 16.43 16.73 11.65
C ARG A 272 16.80 15.32 12.16
N GLU A 273 15.89 14.67 12.88
CA GLU A 273 16.09 13.33 13.43
C GLU A 273 16.08 12.22 12.38
N TYR A 274 15.63 12.52 11.14
CA TYR A 274 15.62 11.55 10.05
C TYR A 274 16.97 11.50 9.28
N ARG A 275 17.90 12.42 9.58
CA ARG A 275 19.31 12.32 9.16
C ARG A 275 20.00 11.30 10.06
N MET A 276 19.86 10.01 9.71
CA MET A 276 20.32 8.88 10.52
C MET A 276 21.66 8.35 10.03
N ASP A 277 22.50 7.86 10.95
CA ASP A 277 23.66 7.05 10.61
C ASP A 277 23.24 5.77 9.88
N GLY A 278 23.96 5.39 8.84
CA GLY A 278 23.69 4.17 8.06
C GLY A 278 22.60 4.31 6.98
N MET A 279 22.04 5.52 6.76
CA MET A 279 21.21 5.78 5.58
C MET A 279 22.08 5.70 4.31
N ASP A 280 21.53 5.05 3.26
CA ASP A 280 22.22 4.97 1.97
C ASP A 280 22.50 6.35 1.39
N ALA A 281 23.71 6.55 0.84
CA ALA A 281 24.14 7.84 0.29
C ALA A 281 23.26 8.30 -0.89
N ASP A 282 22.76 7.37 -1.71
CA ASP A 282 21.88 7.70 -2.84
C ASP A 282 20.50 8.15 -2.33
N VAL A 283 20.02 7.56 -1.21
CA VAL A 283 18.79 7.99 -0.55
C VAL A 283 18.96 9.39 0.05
N ALA A 284 20.10 9.67 0.71
CA ALA A 284 20.39 10.99 1.25
C ALA A 284 20.46 12.05 0.14
N ALA A 285 21.14 11.76 -0.97
CA ALA A 285 21.24 12.65 -2.12
C ALA A 285 19.87 12.89 -2.79
N SER A 286 19.05 11.83 -2.91
CA SER A 286 17.68 11.96 -3.42
C SER A 286 16.82 12.86 -2.54
N TRP A 287 16.98 12.78 -1.21
CA TRP A 287 16.25 13.64 -0.26
C TRP A 287 16.68 15.10 -0.40
N ASP A 288 17.99 15.37 -0.50
CA ASP A 288 18.50 16.73 -0.74
C ASP A 288 17.99 17.30 -2.07
N GLN A 289 17.94 16.48 -3.11
CA GLN A 289 17.34 16.86 -4.38
C GLN A 289 15.85 17.16 -4.28
N GLY A 290 15.09 16.35 -3.50
CA GLY A 290 13.67 16.59 -3.22
C GLY A 290 13.42 17.90 -2.48
N ILE A 291 14.29 18.27 -1.54
CA ILE A 291 14.25 19.56 -0.86
C ILE A 291 14.44 20.70 -1.88
N ALA A 292 15.40 20.58 -2.80
CA ALA A 292 15.62 21.55 -3.86
C ALA A 292 14.39 21.69 -4.77
N TRP A 293 13.78 20.58 -5.20
CA TRP A 293 12.58 20.57 -6.04
C TRP A 293 11.39 21.28 -5.38
N LEU A 294 11.17 21.06 -4.09
CA LEU A 294 10.05 21.73 -3.38
C LEU A 294 10.32 23.22 -3.18
N LYS A 295 11.58 23.61 -2.99
CA LYS A 295 11.99 25.02 -2.97
C LYS A 295 11.75 25.68 -4.34
N ASP A 296 12.11 25.01 -5.43
CA ASP A 296 11.87 25.49 -6.80
C ASP A 296 10.37 25.54 -7.14
N ALA A 297 9.52 24.75 -6.45
CA ALA A 297 8.07 24.84 -6.52
C ALA A 297 7.49 26.04 -5.74
N GLY A 298 8.34 26.83 -5.09
CA GLY A 298 7.94 28.03 -4.33
C GLY A 298 7.75 27.81 -2.82
N ALA A 299 8.06 26.62 -2.28
CA ALA A 299 7.96 26.35 -0.86
C ALA A 299 9.09 26.98 -0.04
N GLU A 300 8.77 27.44 1.17
CA GLU A 300 9.74 27.74 2.21
C GLU A 300 10.16 26.44 2.91
N ILE A 301 11.44 26.18 3.01
CA ILE A 301 11.98 25.01 3.70
C ILE A 301 12.30 25.40 5.15
N VAL A 302 11.75 24.63 6.09
CA VAL A 302 11.94 24.84 7.52
C VAL A 302 12.42 23.55 8.21
N GLU A 303 13.38 23.66 9.11
CA GLU A 303 13.75 22.53 9.95
C GLU A 303 12.69 22.30 11.02
N VAL A 304 12.31 21.04 11.25
CA VAL A 304 11.38 20.63 12.30
C VAL A 304 11.98 19.51 13.13
N SER A 305 11.44 19.30 14.34
CA SER A 305 11.92 18.27 15.25
C SER A 305 10.82 17.26 15.54
N LEU A 306 11.16 15.96 15.44
CA LEU A 306 10.31 14.82 15.76
C LEU A 306 11.04 13.87 16.74
N PRO A 307 11.36 14.32 17.98
CA PRO A 307 12.34 13.69 18.87
C PRO A 307 11.94 12.28 19.34
N HIS A 308 10.64 11.94 19.35
CA HIS A 308 10.17 10.63 19.78
C HIS A 308 10.08 9.60 18.65
N THR A 309 10.30 9.99 17.39
CA THR A 309 10.22 9.04 16.25
C THR A 309 11.27 7.92 16.31
N LYS A 310 12.37 8.11 17.00
CA LYS A 310 13.35 7.03 17.32
C LYS A 310 12.73 5.84 18.07
N TYR A 311 11.60 6.04 18.73
CA TYR A 311 10.86 5.00 19.45
C TYR A 311 9.71 4.41 18.61
N ALA A 312 9.52 4.86 17.37
CA ALA A 312 8.36 4.48 16.57
C ALA A 312 8.37 2.97 16.22
N LEU A 313 9.50 2.43 15.76
CA LEU A 313 9.61 1.00 15.48
C LEU A 313 9.34 0.13 16.71
N PRO A 314 9.99 0.31 17.86
CA PRO A 314 9.67 -0.44 19.07
C PRO A 314 8.20 -0.35 19.48
N ALA A 315 7.61 0.85 19.46
CA ALA A 315 6.19 1.04 19.80
C ALA A 315 5.27 0.32 18.82
N TYR A 316 5.56 0.39 17.53
CA TYR A 316 4.80 -0.29 16.46
C TYR A 316 4.85 -1.81 16.64
N TYR A 317 6.04 -2.39 16.88
CA TYR A 317 6.21 -3.83 17.06
C TYR A 317 5.72 -4.37 18.42
N ILE A 318 5.20 -3.51 19.28
CA ILE A 318 4.38 -3.86 20.43
C ILE A 318 2.89 -3.74 20.10
N ILE A 319 2.45 -2.59 19.59
CA ILE A 319 1.03 -2.29 19.35
C ILE A 319 0.46 -3.19 18.26
N ALA A 320 1.10 -3.26 17.09
CA ALA A 320 0.57 -4.01 15.96
C ALA A 320 0.50 -5.52 16.21
N PRO A 321 1.51 -6.20 16.79
CA PRO A 321 1.40 -7.60 17.21
C PRO A 321 0.34 -7.82 18.31
N ALA A 322 0.18 -6.90 19.27
CA ALA A 322 -0.86 -7.00 20.28
C ALA A 322 -2.26 -7.03 19.64
N GLU A 323 -2.53 -6.11 18.71
CA GLU A 323 -3.79 -6.07 17.97
C GLU A 323 -3.96 -7.28 17.04
N ALA A 324 -2.87 -7.74 16.38
CA ALA A 324 -2.87 -8.94 15.55
C ALA A 324 -3.24 -10.19 16.36
N SER A 325 -2.69 -10.37 17.56
CA SER A 325 -3.01 -11.54 18.39
C SER A 325 -4.49 -11.62 18.71
N SER A 326 -5.13 -10.48 18.94
CA SER A 326 -6.58 -10.37 19.15
C SER A 326 -7.37 -10.58 17.86
N ASN A 327 -6.99 -9.90 16.76
CA ASN A 327 -7.68 -9.99 15.49
C ASN A 327 -7.62 -11.40 14.88
N LEU A 328 -6.48 -12.09 15.00
CA LEU A 328 -6.29 -13.42 14.42
C LEU A 328 -6.77 -14.54 15.35
N ALA A 329 -7.29 -14.25 16.53
CA ALA A 329 -7.90 -15.24 17.42
C ALA A 329 -9.14 -15.92 16.80
N ARG A 330 -9.81 -15.26 15.85
CA ARG A 330 -10.99 -15.77 15.15
C ARG A 330 -10.73 -16.90 14.14
N TYR A 331 -9.48 -17.11 13.78
CA TYR A 331 -9.07 -18.18 12.87
C TYR A 331 -8.76 -19.45 13.67
N ASP A 332 -9.80 -20.19 14.00
CA ASP A 332 -9.79 -21.33 14.92
C ASP A 332 -10.25 -22.67 14.28
N GLY A 333 -10.60 -22.62 12.98
CA GLY A 333 -11.09 -23.80 12.26
C GLY A 333 -12.54 -24.15 12.50
N VAL A 334 -13.32 -23.31 13.24
CA VAL A 334 -14.72 -23.63 13.59
C VAL A 334 -15.71 -23.10 12.56
N ARG A 335 -15.64 -21.82 12.19
CA ARG A 335 -16.68 -21.14 11.39
C ARG A 335 -16.34 -21.03 9.92
N TYR A 336 -15.09 -20.80 9.56
CA TYR A 336 -14.63 -20.58 8.19
C TYR A 336 -13.11 -20.79 8.08
N GLY A 337 -12.64 -20.90 6.85
CA GLY A 337 -11.23 -21.10 6.55
C GLY A 337 -10.77 -22.54 6.78
N LEU A 338 -9.45 -22.69 6.90
CA LEU A 338 -8.81 -23.98 7.12
C LEU A 338 -9.32 -24.62 8.42
N ARG A 339 -9.59 -25.90 8.35
CA ARG A 339 -9.78 -26.79 9.51
C ARG A 339 -8.87 -27.99 9.39
N ASP A 340 -7.91 -28.08 10.29
CA ASP A 340 -7.05 -29.24 10.45
C ASP A 340 -7.44 -29.96 11.75
N LEU A 341 -8.02 -31.15 11.63
CA LEU A 341 -8.48 -31.97 12.74
C LEU A 341 -7.82 -33.36 12.63
N PRO A 342 -6.73 -33.62 13.35
CA PRO A 342 -6.12 -34.95 13.37
C PRO A 342 -7.10 -36.04 13.88
N ASP A 343 -6.98 -37.25 13.36
CA ASP A 343 -7.83 -38.37 13.73
C ASP A 343 -7.79 -38.64 15.25
N GLY A 344 -8.99 -38.72 15.87
CA GLY A 344 -9.14 -38.93 17.30
C GLY A 344 -8.83 -37.73 18.19
N ALA A 345 -8.50 -36.57 17.61
CA ALA A 345 -8.15 -35.37 18.34
C ALA A 345 -9.37 -34.65 18.90
N GLY A 346 -9.17 -33.92 20.01
CA GLY A 346 -10.19 -33.07 20.63
C GLY A 346 -10.21 -31.65 20.07
N LEU A 347 -11.11 -30.81 20.61
CA LEU A 347 -11.29 -29.41 20.18
C LEU A 347 -9.99 -28.57 20.30
N GLN A 348 -9.24 -28.76 21.39
CA GLN A 348 -8.01 -28.00 21.62
C GLN A 348 -6.91 -28.39 20.60
N ASP A 349 -6.86 -29.67 20.26
CA ASP A 349 -5.90 -30.17 19.24
C ASP A 349 -6.25 -29.62 17.86
N MET A 350 -7.56 -29.55 17.52
CA MET A 350 -8.02 -28.91 16.29
C MET A 350 -7.60 -27.43 16.21
N TYR A 351 -7.77 -26.65 17.27
CA TYR A 351 -7.30 -25.26 17.30
C TYR A 351 -5.80 -25.17 17.08
N ALA A 352 -5.02 -25.99 17.78
CA ALA A 352 -3.57 -26.02 17.68
C ALA A 352 -3.10 -26.41 16.27
N ALA A 353 -3.63 -27.53 15.74
CA ALA A 353 -3.29 -28.02 14.41
C ALA A 353 -3.65 -27.03 13.31
N THR A 354 -4.89 -26.51 13.31
CA THR A 354 -5.35 -25.53 12.33
C THR A 354 -4.46 -24.28 12.31
N ARG A 355 -4.15 -23.72 13.46
CA ARG A 355 -3.31 -22.52 13.56
C ARG A 355 -1.86 -22.79 13.21
N ALA A 356 -1.36 -23.99 13.55
CA ALA A 356 -0.02 -24.43 13.17
C ALA A 356 0.13 -24.61 11.65
N ALA A 357 -0.88 -25.17 10.99
CA ALA A 357 -0.87 -25.40 9.54
C ALA A 357 -1.17 -24.12 8.74
N GLY A 358 -2.09 -23.27 9.23
CA GLY A 358 -2.61 -22.13 8.47
C GLY A 358 -1.75 -20.86 8.55
N PHE A 359 -1.00 -20.64 9.64
CA PHE A 359 -0.18 -19.44 9.81
C PHE A 359 1.29 -19.71 9.49
N GLY A 360 1.91 -18.82 8.71
CA GLY A 360 3.34 -18.81 8.46
C GLY A 360 4.17 -18.34 9.67
N ALA A 361 5.48 -18.49 9.57
CA ALA A 361 6.41 -18.24 10.68
C ALA A 361 6.35 -16.80 11.23
N GLU A 362 6.29 -15.79 10.34
CA GLU A 362 6.22 -14.39 10.76
C GLU A 362 4.91 -14.05 11.46
N VAL A 363 3.78 -14.53 10.96
CA VAL A 363 2.47 -14.36 11.60
C VAL A 363 2.45 -15.01 12.98
N LYS A 364 2.96 -16.24 13.12
CA LYS A 364 3.09 -16.92 14.42
C LYS A 364 3.95 -16.10 15.39
N ARG A 365 5.09 -15.58 14.94
CA ARG A 365 5.98 -14.73 15.75
C ARG A 365 5.25 -13.52 16.28
N ARG A 366 4.50 -12.78 15.42
CA ARG A 366 3.75 -11.60 15.84
C ARG A 366 2.59 -11.94 16.77
N ILE A 367 1.87 -13.04 16.55
CA ILE A 367 0.83 -13.52 17.47
C ILE A 367 1.44 -13.82 18.85
N LEU A 368 2.59 -14.50 18.92
CA LEU A 368 3.26 -14.83 20.19
C LEU A 368 3.72 -13.57 20.92
N ILE A 369 4.37 -12.62 20.21
CA ILE A 369 4.76 -11.31 20.78
C ILE A 369 3.52 -10.60 21.32
N GLY A 370 2.45 -10.51 20.51
CA GLY A 370 1.22 -9.84 20.90
C GLY A 370 0.56 -10.45 22.14
N THR A 371 0.51 -11.78 22.20
CA THR A 371 -0.02 -12.52 23.34
C THR A 371 0.80 -12.24 24.60
N TYR A 372 2.14 -12.23 24.47
CA TYR A 372 3.05 -11.94 25.57
C TYR A 372 2.86 -10.53 26.12
N VAL A 373 2.86 -9.51 25.27
CA VAL A 373 2.74 -8.10 25.71
C VAL A 373 1.37 -7.75 26.27
N LEU A 374 0.34 -8.56 25.97
CA LEU A 374 -1.01 -8.40 26.54
C LEU A 374 -1.23 -9.26 27.79
N SER A 375 -0.29 -10.13 28.19
CA SER A 375 -0.46 -11.00 29.33
C SER A 375 -0.34 -10.26 30.66
N ALA A 376 -0.85 -10.88 31.73
CA ALA A 376 -0.81 -10.32 33.07
C ALA A 376 0.64 -10.02 33.51
N GLY A 377 0.85 -8.84 34.06
CA GLY A 377 2.17 -8.35 34.48
C GLY A 377 2.99 -7.65 33.39
N PHE A 378 2.65 -7.84 32.10
CA PHE A 378 3.38 -7.21 30.98
C PHE A 378 2.55 -6.14 30.25
N TYR A 379 1.23 -6.14 30.40
CA TYR A 379 0.33 -5.20 29.73
C TYR A 379 0.69 -3.75 29.98
N ASP A 380 0.89 -3.35 31.25
CA ASP A 380 1.24 -1.98 31.59
C ASP A 380 2.68 -1.62 31.21
N ALA A 381 3.60 -2.58 31.36
CA ALA A 381 5.01 -2.36 31.06
C ALA A 381 5.29 -2.21 29.57
N TYR A 382 4.54 -2.90 28.71
CA TYR A 382 4.77 -2.88 27.26
C TYR A 382 3.64 -2.18 26.51
N TYR A 383 2.42 -2.70 26.53
CA TYR A 383 1.34 -2.18 25.67
C TYR A 383 0.92 -0.76 26.08
N THR A 384 0.66 -0.53 27.37
CA THR A 384 0.32 0.81 27.86
C THR A 384 1.46 1.80 27.62
N GLN A 385 2.71 1.38 27.81
CA GLN A 385 3.86 2.23 27.55
C GLN A 385 4.01 2.55 26.05
N ALA A 386 3.82 1.58 25.17
CA ALA A 386 3.84 1.81 23.73
C ALA A 386 2.73 2.78 23.27
N GLN A 387 1.53 2.72 23.85
CA GLN A 387 0.45 3.68 23.59
C GLN A 387 0.80 5.10 24.05
N LYS A 388 1.49 5.25 25.20
CA LYS A 388 2.02 6.56 25.64
C LYS A 388 3.05 7.11 24.67
N VAL A 389 3.97 6.26 24.18
CA VAL A 389 4.97 6.64 23.16
C VAL A 389 4.28 7.05 21.86
N ARG A 390 3.26 6.32 21.40
CA ARG A 390 2.43 6.69 20.26
C ARG A 390 1.83 8.09 20.39
N THR A 391 1.34 8.43 21.60
CA THR A 391 0.81 9.76 21.90
C THR A 391 1.90 10.83 21.79
N LEU A 392 3.11 10.57 22.28
CA LEU A 392 4.24 11.52 22.16
C LEU A 392 4.63 11.73 20.69
N ILE A 393 4.69 10.67 19.90
CA ILE A 393 4.95 10.76 18.44
C ILE A 393 3.86 11.61 17.76
N SER A 394 2.59 11.41 18.09
CA SER A 394 1.50 12.22 17.55
C SER A 394 1.64 13.70 17.94
N HIS A 395 2.10 13.99 19.17
CA HIS A 395 2.37 15.36 19.62
C HIS A 395 3.56 15.99 18.87
N ASP A 396 4.61 15.23 18.56
CA ASP A 396 5.73 15.74 17.74
C ASP A 396 5.22 16.25 16.38
N PHE A 397 4.42 15.47 15.68
CA PHE A 397 3.82 15.89 14.41
C PHE A 397 2.90 17.10 14.59
N LYS A 398 2.05 17.11 15.63
CA LYS A 398 1.18 18.25 15.91
C LYS A 398 1.99 19.54 16.11
N ASN A 399 3.10 19.46 16.82
CA ASN A 399 4.00 20.60 17.05
C ASN A 399 4.71 21.02 15.76
N ALA A 400 5.23 20.06 14.97
CA ALA A 400 5.86 20.34 13.68
C ALA A 400 4.89 21.04 12.72
N PHE A 401 3.64 20.62 12.67
CA PHE A 401 2.60 21.23 11.81
C PHE A 401 2.11 22.62 12.27
N THR A 402 2.59 23.14 13.40
CA THR A 402 2.45 24.56 13.70
C THR A 402 3.44 25.43 12.93
N GLN A 403 4.51 24.82 12.38
CA GLN A 403 5.61 25.47 11.69
C GLN A 403 5.64 25.19 10.19
N CYS A 404 4.99 24.11 9.74
CA CYS A 404 4.96 23.70 8.33
C CYS A 404 3.58 23.19 7.91
N ASP A 405 3.38 23.04 6.59
CA ASP A 405 2.15 22.51 6.01
C ASP A 405 2.27 21.01 5.71
N VAL A 406 3.42 20.59 5.20
CA VAL A 406 3.76 19.19 4.94
C VAL A 406 5.19 18.91 5.39
N ILE A 407 5.52 17.64 5.59
CA ILE A 407 6.86 17.19 5.95
C ILE A 407 7.39 16.32 4.82
N LEU A 408 8.67 16.55 4.40
CA LEU A 408 9.38 15.72 3.44
C LEU A 408 10.41 14.85 4.14
N ALA A 409 10.41 13.56 3.78
CA ALA A 409 11.38 12.57 4.25
C ALA A 409 11.70 11.52 3.17
N PRO A 410 12.74 10.70 3.30
CA PRO A 410 12.85 9.46 2.53
C PRO A 410 11.68 8.52 2.86
N THR A 411 11.30 7.66 1.92
CA THR A 411 10.29 6.62 2.21
C THR A 411 10.90 5.43 2.94
N ALA A 412 12.10 5.03 2.54
CA ALA A 412 12.86 3.92 3.11
C ALA A 412 14.34 4.29 3.22
N PRO A 413 15.13 3.66 4.12
CA PRO A 413 16.54 4.00 4.31
C PRO A 413 17.46 3.50 3.20
N THR A 414 17.00 2.55 2.37
CA THR A 414 17.72 1.96 1.24
C THR A 414 16.79 1.79 0.04
N ALA A 415 17.36 1.53 -1.14
CA ALA A 415 16.61 0.95 -2.25
C ALA A 415 16.18 -0.49 -1.94
N ALA A 416 15.42 -1.12 -2.87
CA ALA A 416 15.04 -2.52 -2.77
C ALA A 416 16.28 -3.45 -2.69
N PHE A 417 16.10 -4.60 -2.08
CA PHE A 417 17.13 -5.61 -1.83
C PHE A 417 16.76 -6.94 -2.51
N GLY A 418 17.70 -7.85 -2.61
CA GLY A 418 17.49 -9.19 -3.18
C GLY A 418 16.60 -10.07 -2.30
N LEU A 419 15.81 -10.94 -2.93
CA LEU A 419 15.04 -11.95 -2.20
C LEU A 419 16.00 -12.83 -1.39
N GLY A 420 15.65 -13.08 -0.11
CA GLY A 420 16.45 -13.85 0.83
C GLY A 420 17.51 -13.05 1.58
N GLU A 421 17.89 -11.86 1.14
CA GLU A 421 18.98 -11.08 1.74
C GLU A 421 18.71 -10.68 3.22
N LYS A 422 17.45 -10.46 3.59
CA LYS A 422 17.07 -10.02 4.95
C LYS A 422 16.24 -11.03 5.74
N THR A 423 15.99 -12.22 5.21
CA THR A 423 15.10 -13.21 5.86
C THR A 423 15.68 -13.80 7.14
N ALA A 424 17.00 -13.85 7.27
CA ALA A 424 17.69 -14.38 8.44
C ALA A 424 17.72 -13.42 9.63
N ASP A 425 17.54 -12.11 9.39
CA ASP A 425 17.55 -11.06 10.42
C ASP A 425 16.25 -10.22 10.39
N PRO A 426 15.27 -10.56 11.26
CA PRO A 426 14.02 -9.80 11.33
C PRO A 426 14.20 -8.30 11.62
N LEU A 427 15.25 -7.92 12.38
CA LEU A 427 15.48 -6.51 12.72
C LEU A 427 15.90 -5.71 11.50
N SER A 428 16.78 -6.25 10.66
CA SER A 428 17.16 -5.58 9.41
C SER A 428 15.99 -5.47 8.44
N MET A 429 15.05 -6.42 8.44
CA MET A 429 13.80 -6.33 7.68
C MET A 429 12.92 -5.20 8.22
N TYR A 430 12.74 -5.11 9.53
CA TYR A 430 11.89 -4.10 10.18
C TYR A 430 12.40 -2.67 9.99
N LEU A 431 13.71 -2.46 9.88
CA LEU A 431 14.31 -1.15 9.64
C LEU A 431 13.90 -0.53 8.29
N ASN A 432 13.42 -1.30 7.32
CA ASN A 432 12.91 -0.76 6.07
C ASN A 432 11.74 0.23 6.27
N ASP A 433 11.00 0.10 7.37
CA ASP A 433 9.80 0.90 7.66
C ASP A 433 10.07 2.08 8.60
N VAL A 434 11.34 2.36 8.96
CA VAL A 434 11.72 3.34 10.00
C VAL A 434 11.14 4.73 9.74
N PHE A 435 11.07 5.18 8.48
CA PHE A 435 10.52 6.48 8.11
C PHE A 435 9.01 6.46 7.86
N ALA A 436 8.44 5.29 7.59
CA ALA A 436 7.02 5.15 7.27
C ALA A 436 6.13 4.98 8.52
N VAL A 437 6.61 4.23 9.50
CA VAL A 437 5.88 3.89 10.75
C VAL A 437 5.41 5.12 11.54
N PRO A 438 6.21 6.20 11.73
CA PRO A 438 5.78 7.33 12.55
C PRO A 438 4.47 7.96 12.07
N ALA A 439 4.30 8.16 10.76
CA ALA A 439 3.09 8.71 10.17
C ALA A 439 1.87 7.79 10.38
N SER A 440 2.07 6.47 10.34
CA SER A 440 1.02 5.48 10.62
C SER A 440 0.59 5.50 12.09
N LEU A 441 1.53 5.54 13.03
CA LEU A 441 1.24 5.66 14.47
C LEU A 441 0.46 6.93 14.80
N ALA A 442 0.75 8.03 14.10
CA ALA A 442 0.07 9.31 14.26
C ALA A 442 -1.25 9.41 13.46
N GLY A 443 -1.60 8.41 12.65
CA GLY A 443 -2.83 8.39 11.85
C GLY A 443 -2.86 9.37 10.67
N LEU A 444 -1.71 9.90 10.24
CA LEU A 444 -1.56 10.98 9.26
C LEU A 444 -1.64 10.49 7.82
N PRO A 445 -2.10 11.33 6.87
CA PRO A 445 -1.97 11.05 5.46
C PRO A 445 -0.50 11.13 5.05
N ALA A 446 -0.05 10.18 4.22
CA ALA A 446 1.31 10.20 3.71
C ALA A 446 1.38 9.52 2.34
N MET A 447 2.22 10.03 1.46
CA MET A 447 2.41 9.55 0.09
C MET A 447 3.88 9.31 -0.20
N SER A 448 4.18 8.25 -0.93
CA SER A 448 5.49 8.06 -1.57
C SER A 448 5.38 8.37 -3.06
N VAL A 449 6.36 9.10 -3.58
CA VAL A 449 6.49 9.39 -5.02
C VAL A 449 7.88 9.02 -5.50
N PRO A 450 8.05 8.54 -6.75
CA PRO A 450 9.35 8.24 -7.31
C PRO A 450 10.24 9.49 -7.38
N ALA A 451 11.53 9.33 -7.02
CA ALA A 451 12.49 10.44 -7.00
C ALA A 451 13.76 10.17 -7.80
N GLY A 452 13.84 9.06 -8.51
CA GLY A 452 14.98 8.68 -9.32
C GLY A 452 15.40 7.22 -9.12
N LEU A 453 16.56 6.88 -9.63
CA LEU A 453 17.20 5.59 -9.45
C LEU A 453 18.48 5.75 -8.63
N ASN A 454 18.82 4.74 -7.83
CA ASN A 454 20.15 4.66 -7.22
C ASN A 454 21.21 4.23 -8.24
N ARG A 455 22.48 4.17 -7.82
CA ARG A 455 23.61 3.75 -8.68
C ARG A 455 23.48 2.33 -9.23
N GLU A 456 22.67 1.48 -8.59
CA GLU A 456 22.39 0.11 -9.03
C GLU A 456 21.19 0.02 -9.99
N GLY A 457 20.56 1.15 -10.35
CA GLY A 457 19.41 1.20 -11.25
C GLY A 457 18.08 0.84 -10.58
N LEU A 458 18.01 0.84 -9.25
CA LEU A 458 16.79 0.56 -8.49
C LEU A 458 16.10 1.87 -8.08
N PRO A 459 14.75 1.90 -8.06
CA PRO A 459 14.00 3.09 -7.71
C PRO A 459 14.22 3.57 -6.28
N LEU A 460 14.16 4.89 -6.10
CA LEU A 460 14.10 5.58 -4.81
C LEU A 460 12.80 6.38 -4.71
N GLY A 461 12.23 6.44 -3.51
CA GLY A 461 11.01 7.19 -3.24
C GLY A 461 11.18 8.21 -2.14
N LEU A 462 10.53 9.36 -2.32
CA LEU A 462 10.40 10.39 -1.29
C LEU A 462 9.01 10.39 -0.71
N GLN A 463 8.91 10.55 0.61
CA GLN A 463 7.67 10.55 1.36
C GLN A 463 7.26 11.97 1.75
N ILE A 464 5.99 12.30 1.48
CA ILE A 464 5.33 13.51 1.97
C ILE A 464 4.34 13.10 3.06
N VAL A 465 4.40 13.74 4.23
CA VAL A 465 3.43 13.56 5.32
C VAL A 465 2.67 14.85 5.52
N GLY A 466 1.33 14.77 5.57
CA GLY A 466 0.43 15.91 5.73
C GLY A 466 -0.25 16.00 7.09
N LYS A 467 -0.94 17.12 7.33
CA LYS A 467 -1.85 17.30 8.46
C LYS A 467 -3.02 16.32 8.37
N PRO A 468 -3.67 15.97 9.48
CA PRO A 468 -4.89 15.14 9.42
C PRO A 468 -5.91 15.71 8.43
N PHE A 469 -6.40 14.87 7.51
CA PHE A 469 -7.37 15.21 6.47
C PHE A 469 -6.92 16.22 5.42
N ASP A 470 -5.60 16.51 5.34
CA ASP A 470 -5.01 17.32 4.27
C ASP A 470 -4.34 16.44 3.20
N GLU A 471 -5.11 15.49 2.66
CA GLU A 471 -4.66 14.70 1.51
C GLU A 471 -4.33 15.58 0.31
N GLN A 472 -5.04 16.75 0.16
CA GLN A 472 -4.75 17.69 -0.92
C GLN A 472 -3.35 18.30 -0.82
N GLY A 473 -2.94 18.70 0.38
CA GLY A 473 -1.58 19.20 0.60
C GLY A 473 -0.51 18.15 0.29
N VAL A 474 -0.76 16.89 0.67
CA VAL A 474 0.11 15.75 0.36
C VAL A 474 0.21 15.51 -1.14
N LEU A 475 -0.93 15.46 -1.84
CA LEU A 475 -1.01 15.26 -3.29
C LEU A 475 -0.34 16.42 -4.06
N ASN A 476 -0.55 17.67 -3.64
CA ASN A 476 0.05 18.83 -4.29
C ASN A 476 1.58 18.83 -4.14
N ALA A 477 2.09 18.52 -2.96
CA ALA A 477 3.53 18.38 -2.74
C ALA A 477 4.11 17.18 -3.52
N GLY A 478 3.36 16.07 -3.59
CA GLY A 478 3.70 14.91 -4.42
C GLY A 478 3.81 15.28 -5.90
N LEU A 479 2.83 16.00 -6.44
CA LEU A 479 2.83 16.48 -7.83
C LEU A 479 3.99 17.46 -8.10
N ALA A 480 4.34 18.29 -7.13
CA ALA A 480 5.47 19.20 -7.24
C ALA A 480 6.83 18.45 -7.39
N ILE A 481 7.00 17.34 -6.64
CA ILE A 481 8.15 16.44 -6.78
C ILE A 481 8.09 15.72 -8.13
N GLU A 482 6.98 15.06 -8.44
CA GLU A 482 6.79 14.26 -9.65
C GLU A 482 7.09 15.07 -10.92
N SER A 483 6.57 16.30 -11.00
CA SER A 483 6.77 17.20 -12.14
C SER A 483 8.23 17.59 -12.35
N ARG A 484 9.05 17.59 -11.30
CA ARG A 484 10.48 17.95 -11.35
C ARG A 484 11.39 16.76 -11.45
N ALA A 485 11.03 15.67 -10.79
CA ALA A 485 11.74 14.39 -10.90
C ALA A 485 11.68 13.82 -12.31
N GLN A 486 10.56 14.07 -13.02
CA GLN A 486 10.28 13.55 -14.37
C GLN A 486 10.66 12.07 -14.52
N PHE A 487 10.30 11.29 -13.50
CA PHE A 487 10.64 9.87 -13.43
C PHE A 487 9.90 9.10 -14.52
N SER A 488 10.60 8.81 -15.62
CA SER A 488 10.08 8.07 -16.77
C SER A 488 10.67 6.66 -16.90
N ALA A 489 11.59 6.30 -16.01
CA ALA A 489 12.17 4.97 -16.02
C ALA A 489 11.11 3.91 -15.77
N LYS A 490 11.20 2.81 -16.48
CA LYS A 490 10.36 1.63 -16.31
C LYS A 490 11.23 0.38 -16.33
N PRO A 491 10.80 -0.68 -15.65
CA PRO A 491 11.55 -1.94 -15.71
C PRO A 491 11.58 -2.47 -17.14
N ASN A 492 12.68 -3.09 -17.51
CA ASN A 492 12.75 -3.81 -18.77
C ASN A 492 11.85 -5.04 -18.69
N LYS A 493 11.08 -5.27 -19.74
CA LYS A 493 10.29 -6.49 -19.87
C LYS A 493 11.24 -7.67 -20.08
N TRP A 494 11.21 -8.64 -19.18
CA TRP A 494 12.12 -9.78 -19.15
C TRP A 494 11.42 -11.15 -19.01
N TRP A 495 10.08 -11.16 -19.10
CA TRP A 495 9.22 -12.34 -19.11
C TRP A 495 8.64 -12.62 -20.50
#